data_59e87eb7717e9947e4c75d9474fc6363
#
_entry.id   59e87eb7717e9947e4c75d9474fc6363
#
_cell.length_a   1.000
_cell.length_b   1.000
_cell.length_c   1.000
_cell.angle_alpha   90.00
_cell.angle_beta   90.00
_cell.angle_gamma   90.00
#
_symmetry.space_group_name_H-M   'P 1'
#
loop_
_entity.id
_entity.type
_entity.pdbx_description
1 polymer ?
#
loop_
_entity_poly.entity_id
_entity_poly.type
_entity_poly.pdbx_seq_one_letter_code
_entity_poly.pdbx_strand_id
1 'polypeptide(L)'
;MVAASVKATFIHIANMQSFDVYKYVNALARTRGDDVSQARLPTGNLNRTFEGDEIHIHVFAGHGECVAILRDSNFIQPKLAHAMAVIFRSIGSDVKAIENFLGENPINRDGQPHVAARQTFIGNFRSAQRSLTGSLPIIFRKTFESFIDKKNPSITADLVEPYVDTVVEAILHDESKLESITRDSWSGYSSCIFEYVHSITKLKQKNAQVSRIADRLAPELAGTGQDEIDPEHILLSYILQGRDPLIGGLSAYMHSLISMNEDQRSVSISSITARELFWRTSPVNYIGRIARKQVTVGSVHVQAGDHVVLMLPWANHDTAATPENSLAFGAGPHICAGQALALAIAGAWIDGLKIHHTGIRWQEIRPDRPAAAVFRQYRRV
;
A
#
# COMPACT_ATOMS: atom_id res chain seq x y z
N MET A 1 -14.79 24.87 17.19
CA MET A 1 -13.46 25.19 16.66
C MET A 1 -12.85 24.02 15.90
N VAL A 2 -12.73 22.81 16.44
CA VAL A 2 -12.13 21.65 15.73
C VAL A 2 -12.88 21.28 14.43
N ALA A 3 -14.22 21.28 14.44
CA ALA A 3 -15.02 20.97 13.24
C ALA A 3 -14.88 22.02 12.12
N ALA A 4 -14.71 23.28 12.47
CA ALA A 4 -14.47 24.35 11.51
C ALA A 4 -13.07 24.24 10.89
N SER A 5 -12.06 23.91 11.69
CA SER A 5 -10.68 23.67 11.23
C SER A 5 -10.59 22.48 10.29
N VAL A 6 -11.25 21.34 10.61
CA VAL A 6 -11.26 20.15 9.73
C VAL A 6 -12.01 20.42 8.44
N LYS A 7 -13.13 21.15 8.49
CA LYS A 7 -13.87 21.57 7.29
C LYS A 7 -13.05 22.53 6.42
N ALA A 8 -12.35 23.49 7.03
CA ALA A 8 -11.43 24.40 6.35
C ALA A 8 -10.27 23.62 5.72
N THR A 9 -9.63 22.69 6.45
CA THR A 9 -8.51 21.89 5.95
C THR A 9 -8.91 21.07 4.72
N PHE A 10 -10.07 20.42 4.72
CA PHE A 10 -10.48 19.58 3.58
C PHE A 10 -11.06 20.38 2.42
N ILE A 11 -11.79 21.46 2.68
CA ILE A 11 -12.25 22.38 1.62
C ILE A 11 -11.04 23.09 1.02
N HIS A 12 -10.05 23.42 1.81
CA HIS A 12 -8.80 24.03 1.37
C HIS A 12 -7.94 23.04 0.56
N ILE A 13 -7.80 21.81 1.03
CA ILE A 13 -7.17 20.73 0.26
C ILE A 13 -7.97 20.44 -1.03
N ALA A 14 -9.30 20.54 -1.01
CA ALA A 14 -10.14 20.32 -2.19
C ALA A 14 -10.17 21.50 -3.17
N ASN A 15 -10.00 22.75 -2.71
CA ASN A 15 -10.32 23.91 -3.52
C ASN A 15 -9.15 24.62 -4.20
N MET A 16 -7.82 24.29 -3.87
CA MET A 16 -6.84 25.20 -4.39
C MET A 16 -5.49 24.66 -4.78
N GLN A 17 -4.66 24.52 -3.81
CA GLN A 17 -3.25 24.18 -4.00
C GLN A 17 -3.02 22.69 -3.93
N SER A 18 -3.96 21.96 -3.37
CA SER A 18 -4.01 20.50 -3.43
C SER A 18 -3.93 19.98 -4.87
N PHE A 19 -4.45 20.70 -5.84
CA PHE A 19 -4.35 20.33 -7.24
C PHE A 19 -2.90 20.39 -7.74
N ASP A 20 -2.11 21.35 -7.29
CA ASP A 20 -0.70 21.49 -7.67
C ASP A 20 0.19 20.51 -6.91
N VAL A 21 -0.08 20.27 -5.61
CA VAL A 21 0.56 19.21 -4.85
C VAL A 21 0.26 17.86 -5.47
N TYR A 22 -1.02 17.59 -5.76
CA TYR A 22 -1.44 16.36 -6.40
C TYR A 22 -0.82 16.17 -7.78
N LYS A 23 -0.78 17.22 -8.61
CA LYS A 23 -0.08 17.20 -9.89
C LYS A 23 1.41 16.90 -9.71
N TYR A 24 2.07 17.54 -8.75
CA TYR A 24 3.48 17.37 -8.49
C TYR A 24 3.78 15.95 -8.01
N VAL A 25 3.05 15.46 -7.00
CA VAL A 25 3.19 14.10 -6.47
C VAL A 25 2.93 13.05 -7.55
N ASN A 26 1.87 13.23 -8.36
CA ASN A 26 1.59 12.34 -9.48
C ASN A 26 2.59 12.48 -10.62
N ALA A 27 3.11 13.66 -10.91
CA ALA A 27 4.17 13.83 -11.88
C ALA A 27 5.43 13.08 -11.43
N LEU A 28 5.84 13.24 -10.18
CA LEU A 28 6.95 12.46 -9.60
C LEU A 28 6.68 10.95 -9.67
N ALA A 29 5.46 10.52 -9.32
CA ALA A 29 5.10 9.11 -9.40
C ALA A 29 5.12 8.55 -10.83
N ARG A 30 4.80 9.39 -11.84
CA ARG A 30 4.81 9.03 -13.27
C ARG A 30 6.20 9.11 -13.92
N THR A 31 7.05 10.07 -13.52
CA THR A 31 8.39 10.25 -14.12
C THR A 31 9.31 9.07 -13.88
N ARG A 32 8.94 8.20 -12.96
CA ARG A 32 9.68 6.99 -12.66
C ARG A 32 9.59 5.91 -13.76
N GLY A 33 8.64 6.05 -14.70
CA GLY A 33 8.45 5.12 -15.82
C GLY A 33 8.16 3.68 -15.37
N ASP A 34 7.95 2.81 -16.37
CA ASP A 34 7.75 1.37 -16.13
C ASP A 34 9.08 0.65 -15.87
N ASP A 35 10.21 1.27 -16.23
CA ASP A 35 11.56 0.76 -16.00
C ASP A 35 12.20 1.45 -14.79
N VAL A 36 12.11 0.78 -13.67
CA VAL A 36 12.69 1.23 -12.39
C VAL A 36 14.22 1.34 -12.47
N SER A 37 14.85 0.59 -13.38
CA SER A 37 16.31 0.58 -13.56
C SER A 37 16.81 1.74 -14.41
N GLN A 38 15.96 2.35 -15.22
CA GLN A 38 16.34 3.42 -16.18
C GLN A 38 15.73 4.79 -15.85
N ALA A 39 14.86 4.87 -14.84
CA ALA A 39 14.32 6.16 -14.42
C ALA A 39 15.47 7.08 -14.00
N ARG A 40 15.80 8.04 -14.84
CA ARG A 40 16.68 9.14 -14.45
C ARG A 40 15.97 9.90 -13.34
N LEU A 41 16.45 9.70 -12.12
CA LEU A 41 16.03 10.52 -10.98
C LEU A 41 16.32 11.99 -11.33
N PRO A 42 15.39 12.90 -11.12
CA PRO A 42 15.73 14.32 -11.16
C PRO A 42 16.93 14.55 -10.25
N THR A 43 18.00 15.10 -10.79
CA THR A 43 19.16 15.49 -10.01
C THR A 43 18.82 16.76 -9.23
N GLY A 44 19.02 16.74 -7.92
CA GLY A 44 18.82 17.92 -7.08
C GLY A 44 17.84 17.67 -5.91
N ASN A 45 17.62 18.72 -5.13
CA ASN A 45 16.70 18.68 -4.01
C ASN A 45 15.24 18.65 -4.51
N LEU A 46 14.56 17.51 -4.31
CA LEU A 46 13.16 17.32 -4.68
C LEU A 46 12.19 17.77 -3.58
N ASN A 47 12.71 18.28 -2.46
CA ASN A 47 11.87 18.80 -1.40
C ASN A 47 11.19 20.08 -1.86
N ARG A 48 9.88 20.17 -1.66
CA ARG A 48 9.06 21.33 -2.03
C ARG A 48 8.08 21.68 -0.94
N THR A 49 7.93 22.98 -0.73
CA THR A 49 6.86 23.56 0.09
C THR A 49 5.82 24.19 -0.82
N PHE A 50 4.56 23.87 -0.57
CA PHE A 50 3.39 24.50 -1.19
C PHE A 50 2.71 25.33 -0.12
N GLU A 51 2.73 26.63 -0.29
CA GLU A 51 2.17 27.58 0.66
C GLU A 51 0.66 27.63 0.54
N GLY A 52 -0.02 27.61 1.68
CA GLY A 52 -1.45 27.84 1.82
C GLY A 52 -1.69 28.94 2.85
N ASP A 53 -2.89 29.50 2.90
CA ASP A 53 -3.22 30.63 3.78
C ASP A 53 -3.02 30.32 5.27
N GLU A 54 -3.34 29.09 5.69
CA GLU A 54 -3.23 28.66 7.10
C GLU A 54 -2.36 27.41 7.31
N ILE A 55 -2.14 26.61 6.26
CA ILE A 55 -1.46 25.29 6.35
C ILE A 55 -0.56 25.14 5.12
N HIS A 56 0.69 24.80 5.36
CA HIS A 56 1.61 24.44 4.29
C HIS A 56 1.62 22.93 4.06
N ILE A 57 1.96 22.52 2.84
CA ILE A 57 2.20 21.13 2.48
C ILE A 57 3.65 21.01 2.03
N HIS A 58 4.41 20.22 2.79
CA HIS A 58 5.80 19.95 2.51
C HIS A 58 5.96 18.58 1.88
N VAL A 59 6.62 18.49 0.73
CA VAL A 59 6.92 17.22 0.05
C VAL A 59 8.41 16.93 0.25
N PHE A 60 8.71 15.75 0.82
CA PHE A 60 10.07 15.27 1.03
C PHE A 60 10.32 14.02 0.19
N ALA A 61 11.50 13.96 -0.42
CA ALA A 61 11.92 12.86 -1.28
C ALA A 61 13.33 12.33 -0.93
N GLY A 62 14.07 13.01 -0.06
CA GLY A 62 15.34 12.52 0.45
C GLY A 62 15.19 11.41 1.49
N HIS A 63 16.07 10.39 1.45
CA HIS A 63 15.99 9.26 2.38
C HIS A 63 16.15 9.69 3.84
N GLY A 64 17.14 10.54 4.12
CA GLY A 64 17.44 11.00 5.48
C GLY A 64 16.27 11.76 6.12
N GLU A 65 15.66 12.69 5.38
CA GLU A 65 14.50 13.47 5.84
C GLU A 65 13.29 12.59 6.04
N CYS A 66 13.01 11.67 5.12
CA CYS A 66 11.90 10.74 5.24
C CYS A 66 12.07 9.83 6.48
N VAL A 67 13.26 9.31 6.74
CA VAL A 67 13.55 8.50 7.95
C VAL A 67 13.38 9.34 9.21
N ALA A 68 13.90 10.58 9.23
CA ALA A 68 13.78 11.48 10.37
C ALA A 68 12.29 11.73 10.72
N ILE A 69 11.48 12.10 9.72
CA ILE A 69 10.05 12.35 9.90
C ILE A 69 9.31 11.10 10.40
N LEU A 70 9.61 9.94 9.82
CA LEU A 70 8.93 8.68 10.18
C LEU A 70 9.25 8.19 11.61
N ARG A 71 10.37 8.61 12.17
CA ARG A 71 10.81 8.27 13.53
C ARG A 71 10.47 9.30 14.58
N ASP A 72 10.14 10.52 14.16
CA ASP A 72 9.84 11.61 15.09
C ASP A 72 8.37 11.60 15.51
N SER A 73 8.11 11.44 16.80
CA SER A 73 6.76 11.46 17.40
C SER A 73 6.02 12.81 17.27
N ASN A 74 6.72 13.86 16.83
CA ASN A 74 6.09 15.14 16.50
C ASN A 74 5.33 15.11 15.16
N PHE A 75 5.53 14.09 14.35
CA PHE A 75 4.78 13.83 13.14
C PHE A 75 3.77 12.69 13.38
N ILE A 76 2.50 13.03 13.35
CA ILE A 76 1.40 12.10 13.63
C ILE A 76 0.69 11.68 12.34
N GLN A 77 -0.11 10.63 12.45
CA GLN A 77 -0.96 10.17 11.36
C GLN A 77 -2.04 11.21 11.04
N PRO A 78 -2.31 11.46 9.74
CA PRO A 78 -3.48 12.23 9.36
C PRO A 78 -4.74 11.53 9.90
N LYS A 79 -5.61 12.26 10.59
CA LYS A 79 -6.89 11.74 11.07
C LYS A 79 -7.90 11.59 9.92
N LEU A 80 -7.51 10.82 8.91
CA LEU A 80 -8.24 10.69 7.65
C LEU A 80 -9.66 10.16 7.87
N ALA A 81 -9.83 9.16 8.73
CA ALA A 81 -11.13 8.60 9.07
C ALA A 81 -12.08 9.67 9.61
N HIS A 82 -11.63 10.46 10.58
CA HIS A 82 -12.44 11.51 11.17
C HIS A 82 -12.77 12.63 10.17
N ALA A 83 -11.79 13.05 9.38
CA ALA A 83 -12.00 14.08 8.37
C ALA A 83 -13.00 13.63 7.29
N MET A 84 -12.90 12.39 6.83
CA MET A 84 -13.85 11.79 5.90
C MET A 84 -15.25 11.73 6.50
N ALA A 85 -15.39 11.24 7.73
CA ALA A 85 -16.68 11.16 8.41
C ALA A 85 -17.38 12.52 8.54
N VAL A 86 -16.64 13.58 8.86
CA VAL A 86 -17.19 14.94 8.94
C VAL A 86 -17.75 15.40 7.59
N ILE A 87 -16.98 15.19 6.50
CA ILE A 87 -17.41 15.57 5.15
C ILE A 87 -18.67 14.77 4.74
N PHE A 88 -18.66 13.46 4.95
CA PHE A 88 -19.75 12.61 4.48
C PHE A 88 -21.03 12.82 5.28
N ARG A 89 -20.93 13.03 6.59
CA ARG A 89 -22.10 13.42 7.40
C ARG A 89 -22.67 14.75 6.94
N SER A 90 -21.85 15.72 6.51
CA SER A 90 -22.33 17.02 6.02
C SER A 90 -23.13 16.92 4.73
N ILE A 91 -22.99 15.85 3.95
CA ILE A 91 -23.74 15.58 2.72
C ILE A 91 -24.79 14.45 2.88
N GLY A 92 -25.10 14.09 4.13
CA GLY A 92 -26.11 13.07 4.43
C GLY A 92 -25.72 11.65 4.01
N SER A 93 -24.41 11.35 3.98
CA SER A 93 -23.92 10.02 3.58
C SER A 93 -23.39 9.25 4.77
N ASP A 94 -23.80 7.98 4.87
CA ASP A 94 -23.25 7.04 5.85
C ASP A 94 -21.90 6.47 5.35
N VAL A 95 -20.87 6.56 6.20
CA VAL A 95 -19.55 5.97 5.99
C VAL A 95 -19.03 5.27 7.24
N LYS A 96 -19.95 4.88 8.13
CA LYS A 96 -19.62 4.32 9.44
C LYS A 96 -18.72 3.08 9.35
N ALA A 97 -18.95 2.20 8.39
CA ALA A 97 -18.14 0.98 8.24
C ALA A 97 -16.66 1.30 7.93
N ILE A 98 -16.40 2.26 7.01
CA ILE A 98 -15.04 2.72 6.73
C ILE A 98 -14.47 3.49 7.93
N GLU A 99 -15.28 4.32 8.59
CA GLU A 99 -14.83 5.07 9.77
C GLU A 99 -14.37 4.13 10.89
N ASN A 100 -15.15 3.10 11.19
CA ASN A 100 -14.81 2.08 12.19
C ASN A 100 -13.52 1.35 11.79
N PHE A 101 -13.46 0.79 10.58
CA PHE A 101 -12.28 0.09 10.09
C PHE A 101 -11.02 0.95 10.18
N LEU A 102 -11.07 2.20 9.71
CA LEU A 102 -9.93 3.12 9.76
C LEU A 102 -9.63 3.56 11.19
N GLY A 103 -10.65 3.72 12.04
CA GLY A 103 -10.50 4.11 13.45
C GLY A 103 -9.80 3.05 14.29
N GLU A 104 -10.00 1.78 14.01
CA GLU A 104 -9.37 0.66 14.73
C GLU A 104 -8.00 0.31 14.17
N ASN A 105 -7.78 0.58 12.90
CA ASN A 105 -6.53 0.22 12.24
C ASN A 105 -5.32 0.98 12.81
N PRO A 106 -4.23 0.29 13.20
CA PRO A 106 -3.05 0.92 13.80
C PRO A 106 -2.40 1.98 12.92
N ILE A 107 -2.59 1.92 11.60
CA ILE A 107 -2.04 2.93 10.67
C ILE A 107 -2.60 4.34 10.90
N ASN A 108 -3.77 4.45 11.54
CA ASN A 108 -4.46 5.73 11.80
C ASN A 108 -4.44 6.12 13.29
N ARG A 109 -3.73 5.38 14.13
CA ARG A 109 -3.61 5.61 15.56
C ARG A 109 -2.20 6.07 15.91
N ASP A 110 -2.05 6.86 16.97
CA ASP A 110 -0.77 7.28 17.55
C ASP A 110 -0.72 6.95 19.03
N GLY A 111 0.49 6.90 19.61
CA GLY A 111 0.70 6.66 21.04
C GLY A 111 0.32 5.26 21.52
N GLN A 112 -0.20 5.15 22.73
CA GLN A 112 -0.56 3.85 23.34
C GLN A 112 -1.64 3.09 22.56
N PRO A 113 -2.72 3.72 22.07
CA PRO A 113 -3.69 3.01 21.21
C PRO A 113 -3.09 2.41 19.95
N HIS A 114 -2.08 3.06 19.36
CA HIS A 114 -1.33 2.49 18.24
C HIS A 114 -0.55 1.24 18.66
N VAL A 115 0.14 1.30 19.82
CA VAL A 115 0.97 0.18 20.28
C VAL A 115 0.12 -1.07 20.52
N ALA A 116 -1.02 -0.93 21.22
CA ALA A 116 -1.94 -2.02 21.51
C ALA A 116 -2.50 -2.64 20.22
N ALA A 117 -3.11 -1.82 19.34
CA ALA A 117 -3.64 -2.27 18.08
C ALA A 117 -2.58 -2.96 17.20
N ARG A 118 -1.37 -2.39 17.16
CA ARG A 118 -0.25 -2.95 16.38
C ARG A 118 0.18 -4.34 16.88
N GLN A 119 0.18 -4.59 18.18
CA GLN A 119 0.55 -5.90 18.74
C GLN A 119 -0.42 -6.99 18.24
N THR A 120 -1.72 -6.72 18.28
CA THR A 120 -2.76 -7.62 17.75
C THR A 120 -2.52 -7.91 16.27
N PHE A 121 -2.34 -6.88 15.44
CA PHE A 121 -2.06 -7.05 14.00
C PHE A 121 -0.79 -7.86 13.73
N ILE A 122 0.31 -7.60 14.45
CA ILE A 122 1.56 -8.36 14.29
C ILE A 122 1.36 -9.83 14.68
N GLY A 123 0.60 -10.10 15.75
CA GLY A 123 0.27 -11.47 16.17
C GLY A 123 -0.42 -12.26 15.05
N ASN A 124 -1.48 -11.67 14.48
CA ASN A 124 -2.24 -12.26 13.37
C ASN A 124 -1.38 -12.46 12.11
N PHE A 125 -0.61 -11.45 11.70
CA PHE A 125 0.26 -11.58 10.51
C PHE A 125 1.35 -12.64 10.68
N ARG A 126 1.86 -12.86 11.89
CA ARG A 126 2.79 -13.96 12.18
C ARG A 126 2.11 -15.33 12.16
N SER A 127 0.85 -15.41 12.62
CA SER A 127 0.05 -16.64 12.51
C SER A 127 -0.15 -17.00 11.04
N ALA A 128 -0.69 -16.09 10.25
CA ALA A 128 -0.87 -16.26 8.81
C ALA A 128 0.43 -16.65 8.09
N GLN A 129 1.57 -16.05 8.44
CA GLN A 129 2.85 -16.40 7.85
C GLN A 129 3.22 -17.86 8.14
N ARG A 130 3.02 -18.34 9.38
CA ARG A 130 3.34 -19.71 9.74
C ARG A 130 2.47 -20.72 9.01
N SER A 131 1.17 -20.47 8.92
CA SER A 131 0.22 -21.36 8.24
C SER A 131 0.49 -21.46 6.73
N LEU A 132 0.87 -20.34 6.10
CA LEU A 132 1.11 -20.27 4.67
C LEU A 132 2.45 -20.86 4.20
N THR A 133 3.45 -21.00 5.06
CA THR A 133 4.82 -21.33 4.65
C THR A 133 4.89 -22.57 3.75
N GLY A 134 4.11 -23.59 4.04
CA GLY A 134 4.08 -24.85 3.24
C GLY A 134 3.24 -24.74 1.97
N SER A 135 2.26 -23.86 1.91
CA SER A 135 1.33 -23.73 0.77
C SER A 135 1.79 -22.74 -0.29
N LEU A 136 2.58 -21.74 0.06
CA LEU A 136 3.03 -20.69 -0.89
C LEU A 136 3.70 -21.24 -2.17
N PRO A 137 4.63 -22.22 -2.11
CA PRO A 137 5.21 -22.81 -3.33
C PRO A 137 4.18 -23.52 -4.21
N ILE A 138 3.18 -24.18 -3.58
CA ILE A 138 2.11 -24.87 -4.28
C ILE A 138 1.18 -23.88 -4.98
N ILE A 139 0.83 -22.81 -4.29
CA ILE A 139 0.02 -21.71 -4.84
C ILE A 139 0.73 -21.10 -6.04
N PHE A 140 2.02 -20.77 -5.90
CA PHE A 140 2.82 -20.23 -7.02
C PHE A 140 2.78 -21.16 -8.22
N ARG A 141 3.12 -22.44 -8.03
CA ARG A 141 3.18 -23.41 -9.13
C ARG A 141 1.86 -23.52 -9.88
N LYS A 142 0.74 -23.70 -9.17
CA LYS A 142 -0.59 -23.80 -9.79
C LYS A 142 -0.96 -22.54 -10.59
N THR A 143 -0.68 -21.37 -10.03
CA THR A 143 -0.95 -20.09 -10.71
C THR A 143 -0.07 -19.92 -11.94
N PHE A 144 1.21 -20.31 -11.83
CA PHE A 144 2.17 -20.23 -12.91
C PHE A 144 1.82 -21.18 -14.07
N GLU A 145 1.47 -22.43 -13.78
CA GLU A 145 1.01 -23.42 -14.77
C GLU A 145 -0.20 -22.87 -15.56
N SER A 146 -1.19 -22.32 -14.86
CA SER A 146 -2.34 -21.68 -15.51
C SER A 146 -1.97 -20.44 -16.36
N PHE A 147 -0.92 -19.72 -15.99
CA PHE A 147 -0.46 -18.54 -16.72
C PHE A 147 0.24 -18.91 -18.04
N ILE A 148 1.15 -19.89 -18.02
CA ILE A 148 1.93 -20.26 -19.23
C ILE A 148 1.08 -20.90 -20.31
N ASP A 149 -0.07 -21.47 -19.97
CA ASP A 149 -1.02 -22.06 -20.92
C ASP A 149 -1.86 -21.02 -21.67
N LYS A 150 -1.85 -19.76 -21.22
CA LYS A 150 -2.65 -18.69 -21.84
C LYS A 150 -1.97 -18.14 -23.10
N LYS A 151 -2.79 -17.76 -24.05
CA LYS A 151 -2.37 -17.00 -25.24
C LYS A 151 -2.40 -15.50 -24.92
N ASN A 152 -1.32 -14.78 -25.21
CA ASN A 152 -1.16 -13.36 -24.91
C ASN A 152 -1.52 -13.01 -23.43
N PRO A 153 -0.87 -13.63 -22.45
CA PRO A 153 -1.21 -13.41 -21.05
C PRO A 153 -0.80 -12.01 -20.57
N SER A 154 -1.56 -11.48 -19.62
CA SER A 154 -1.18 -10.30 -18.84
C SER A 154 -0.42 -10.74 -17.59
N ILE A 155 0.74 -10.18 -17.32
CA ILE A 155 1.49 -10.48 -16.09
C ILE A 155 0.63 -10.18 -14.87
N THR A 156 0.03 -9.00 -14.80
CA THR A 156 -0.74 -8.59 -13.63
C THR A 156 -2.01 -9.44 -13.48
N ALA A 157 -2.85 -9.45 -14.51
CA ALA A 157 -4.19 -10.04 -14.39
C ALA A 157 -4.20 -11.57 -14.45
N ASP A 158 -3.19 -12.20 -15.09
CA ASP A 158 -3.19 -13.64 -15.32
C ASP A 158 -2.17 -14.39 -14.47
N LEU A 159 -1.22 -13.69 -13.80
CA LEU A 159 -0.22 -14.30 -12.94
C LEU A 159 -0.21 -13.68 -11.53
N VAL A 160 0.06 -12.37 -11.42
CA VAL A 160 0.29 -11.73 -10.10
C VAL A 160 -0.99 -11.63 -9.28
N GLU A 161 -2.08 -11.10 -9.85
CA GLU A 161 -3.37 -11.00 -9.16
C GLU A 161 -3.88 -12.38 -8.71
N PRO A 162 -3.94 -13.41 -9.58
CA PRO A 162 -4.36 -14.74 -9.16
C PRO A 162 -3.50 -15.33 -8.03
N TYR A 163 -2.18 -15.12 -8.06
CA TYR A 163 -1.30 -15.58 -7.01
C TYR A 163 -1.62 -14.89 -5.67
N VAL A 164 -1.64 -13.55 -5.66
CA VAL A 164 -1.90 -12.79 -4.44
C VAL A 164 -3.31 -13.04 -3.92
N ASP A 165 -4.30 -13.15 -4.80
CA ASP A 165 -5.68 -13.44 -4.45
C ASP A 165 -5.81 -14.81 -3.77
N THR A 166 -5.16 -15.84 -4.33
CA THR A 166 -5.17 -17.18 -3.72
C THR A 166 -4.45 -17.20 -2.36
N VAL A 167 -3.38 -16.40 -2.21
CA VAL A 167 -2.72 -16.25 -0.91
C VAL A 167 -3.65 -15.57 0.10
N VAL A 168 -4.36 -14.52 -0.28
CA VAL A 168 -5.33 -13.82 0.59
C VAL A 168 -6.48 -14.78 0.97
N GLU A 169 -7.02 -15.53 0.01
CA GLU A 169 -8.02 -16.57 0.30
C GLU A 169 -7.52 -17.61 1.32
N ALA A 170 -6.30 -18.09 1.14
CA ALA A 170 -5.72 -19.06 2.06
C ALA A 170 -5.56 -18.50 3.49
N ILE A 171 -5.21 -17.21 3.63
CA ILE A 171 -5.17 -16.54 4.93
C ILE A 171 -6.57 -16.45 5.54
N LEU A 172 -7.56 -16.00 4.76
CA LEU A 172 -8.92 -15.82 5.25
C LEU A 172 -9.53 -17.16 5.69
N HIS A 173 -9.31 -18.24 4.93
CA HIS A 173 -9.81 -19.57 5.27
C HIS A 173 -9.15 -20.14 6.53
N ASP A 174 -7.85 -19.92 6.74
CA ASP A 174 -7.14 -20.46 7.89
C ASP A 174 -7.48 -19.70 9.19
N GLU A 175 -7.45 -18.36 9.13
CA GLU A 175 -7.69 -17.50 10.30
C GLU A 175 -9.16 -17.50 10.74
N SER A 176 -10.11 -17.60 9.81
CA SER A 176 -11.55 -17.50 10.10
C SER A 176 -12.29 -18.81 10.06
N LYS A 177 -11.70 -19.88 9.51
CA LYS A 177 -12.39 -21.15 9.17
C LYS A 177 -13.61 -20.95 8.27
N LEU A 178 -13.63 -19.87 7.50
CA LEU A 178 -14.74 -19.41 6.68
C LEU A 178 -14.67 -20.05 5.28
N GLU A 179 -15.34 -21.15 5.07
CA GLU A 179 -15.58 -21.72 3.73
C GLU A 179 -16.45 -20.79 2.87
N SER A 180 -17.14 -19.82 3.48
CA SER A 180 -18.13 -18.97 2.83
C SER A 180 -17.58 -17.73 2.14
N ILE A 181 -16.33 -17.32 2.42
CA ILE A 181 -15.71 -16.15 1.77
C ILE A 181 -14.98 -16.61 0.51
N THR A 182 -15.70 -16.59 -0.59
CA THR A 182 -15.12 -16.85 -1.90
C THR A 182 -14.51 -15.58 -2.49
N ARG A 183 -13.55 -15.75 -3.41
CA ARG A 183 -12.94 -14.66 -4.19
C ARG A 183 -13.97 -13.69 -4.79
N ASP A 184 -15.11 -14.19 -5.24
CA ASP A 184 -16.20 -13.37 -5.78
C ASP A 184 -16.79 -12.40 -4.75
N SER A 185 -16.64 -12.71 -3.45
CA SER A 185 -17.13 -11.85 -2.38
C SER A 185 -16.31 -10.56 -2.24
N TRP A 186 -15.05 -10.55 -2.66
CA TRP A 186 -14.12 -9.44 -2.47
C TRP A 186 -13.29 -9.07 -3.71
N SER A 187 -13.32 -9.83 -4.81
CA SER A 187 -12.52 -9.59 -6.01
C SER A 187 -12.80 -8.27 -6.75
N GLY A 188 -13.91 -7.62 -6.48
CA GLY A 188 -14.21 -6.26 -6.97
C GLY A 188 -13.68 -5.13 -6.09
N TYR A 189 -12.96 -5.45 -5.00
CA TYR A 189 -12.59 -4.49 -3.94
C TYR A 189 -11.17 -3.93 -4.06
N SER A 190 -10.54 -4.15 -5.17
CA SER A 190 -9.12 -3.91 -5.43
C SER A 190 -8.75 -2.46 -5.63
N SER A 191 -9.41 -1.49 -5.09
CA SER A 191 -8.84 -0.16 -5.09
C SER A 191 -8.68 0.31 -3.68
N CYS A 192 -7.46 0.72 -3.39
CA CYS A 192 -7.03 1.24 -2.14
C CYS A 192 -8.02 2.24 -1.55
N ILE A 193 -8.25 2.14 -0.24
CA ILE A 193 -8.99 3.15 0.53
C ILE A 193 -8.50 4.58 0.20
N PHE A 194 -7.27 4.73 -0.23
CA PHE A 194 -6.63 6.01 -0.56
C PHE A 194 -7.01 6.59 -1.93
N GLU A 195 -7.67 5.83 -2.83
CA GLU A 195 -8.25 6.38 -4.06
C GLU A 195 -9.51 7.24 -3.82
N TYR A 196 -9.99 7.32 -2.59
CA TYR A 196 -11.30 7.87 -2.26
C TYR A 196 -11.43 9.37 -2.24
N VAL A 197 -10.32 10.06 -2.18
CA VAL A 197 -10.32 11.52 -2.04
C VAL A 197 -10.97 12.22 -3.26
N HIS A 198 -11.20 11.49 -4.34
CA HIS A 198 -11.59 12.08 -5.62
C HIS A 198 -13.04 11.81 -6.09
N SER A 199 -13.83 10.97 -5.37
CA SER A 199 -15.21 10.70 -5.79
C SER A 199 -16.10 10.23 -4.66
N ILE A 200 -17.10 11.07 -4.33
CA ILE A 200 -18.16 10.76 -3.34
C ILE A 200 -18.90 9.46 -3.70
N THR A 201 -19.23 9.27 -4.99
CA THR A 201 -19.93 8.07 -5.46
C THR A 201 -19.10 6.81 -5.23
N LYS A 202 -17.82 6.84 -5.55
CA LYS A 202 -16.92 5.71 -5.30
C LYS A 202 -16.80 5.39 -3.82
N LEU A 203 -16.78 6.41 -2.95
CA LEU A 203 -16.70 6.19 -1.52
C LEU A 203 -17.97 5.55 -0.95
N LYS A 204 -19.16 5.99 -1.37
CA LYS A 204 -20.42 5.34 -0.99
C LYS A 204 -20.45 3.86 -1.38
N GLN A 205 -20.04 3.55 -2.61
CA GLN A 205 -19.93 2.18 -3.08
C GLN A 205 -18.99 1.36 -2.20
N LYS A 206 -17.87 1.92 -1.80
CA LYS A 206 -16.88 1.24 -0.97
C LYS A 206 -17.32 1.08 0.48
N ASN A 207 -17.97 2.09 1.07
CA ASN A 207 -18.56 1.92 2.39
C ASN A 207 -19.55 0.75 2.43
N ALA A 208 -20.42 0.68 1.42
CA ALA A 208 -21.35 -0.45 1.28
C ALA A 208 -20.63 -1.80 1.06
N GLN A 209 -19.46 -1.77 0.45
CA GLN A 209 -18.64 -2.95 0.27
C GLN A 209 -17.98 -3.38 1.58
N VAL A 210 -17.28 -2.47 2.27
CA VAL A 210 -16.66 -2.75 3.58
C VAL A 210 -17.70 -3.25 4.57
N SER A 211 -18.88 -2.62 4.62
CA SER A 211 -20.01 -3.08 5.46
C SER A 211 -20.39 -4.52 5.13
N ARG A 212 -20.61 -4.85 3.85
CA ARG A 212 -21.00 -6.20 3.44
C ARG A 212 -19.98 -7.27 3.83
N ILE A 213 -18.68 -6.98 3.76
CA ILE A 213 -17.66 -7.93 4.18
C ILE A 213 -17.66 -8.05 5.71
N ALA A 214 -17.66 -6.92 6.42
CA ALA A 214 -17.70 -6.91 7.89
C ALA A 214 -18.94 -7.65 8.41
N ASP A 215 -20.12 -7.37 7.84
CA ASP A 215 -21.39 -8.02 8.21
C ASP A 215 -21.37 -9.56 7.98
N ARG A 216 -20.57 -10.03 7.04
CA ARG A 216 -20.38 -11.48 6.81
C ARG A 216 -19.37 -12.10 7.76
N LEU A 217 -18.30 -11.36 8.09
CA LEU A 217 -17.25 -11.83 8.97
C LEU A 217 -17.66 -11.82 10.43
N ALA A 218 -18.36 -10.78 10.88
CA ALA A 218 -18.70 -10.56 12.27
C ALA A 218 -19.45 -11.74 12.94
N PRO A 219 -20.50 -12.36 12.33
CA PRO A 219 -21.21 -13.46 12.97
C PRO A 219 -20.34 -14.72 13.16
N GLU A 220 -19.41 -14.97 12.24
CA GLU A 220 -18.57 -16.17 12.25
C GLU A 220 -17.35 -16.00 13.16
N LEU A 221 -16.97 -14.75 13.47
CA LEU A 221 -15.90 -14.39 14.38
C LEU A 221 -16.41 -14.02 15.79
N ALA A 222 -17.72 -14.00 15.99
CA ALA A 222 -18.33 -13.66 17.28
C ALA A 222 -17.81 -14.59 18.39
N GLY A 223 -17.23 -13.99 19.42
CA GLY A 223 -16.67 -14.72 20.58
C GLY A 223 -15.21 -15.15 20.44
N THR A 224 -14.55 -14.90 19.31
CA THR A 224 -13.11 -15.17 19.13
C THR A 224 -12.23 -14.00 19.58
N GLY A 225 -12.79 -12.79 19.71
CA GLY A 225 -12.07 -11.59 20.11
C GLY A 225 -11.87 -11.51 21.62
N GLN A 226 -10.62 -11.39 22.07
CA GLN A 226 -10.25 -10.97 23.42
C GLN A 226 -9.67 -9.54 23.43
N ASP A 227 -9.63 -8.89 22.27
CA ASP A 227 -8.88 -7.66 22.04
C ASP A 227 -9.82 -6.46 21.78
N GLU A 228 -9.26 -5.25 21.89
CA GLU A 228 -9.93 -3.97 21.61
C GLU A 228 -10.26 -3.75 20.12
N ILE A 229 -9.99 -4.73 19.24
CA ILE A 229 -10.16 -4.64 17.78
C ILE A 229 -11.05 -5.77 17.30
N ASP A 230 -12.08 -5.41 16.55
CA ASP A 230 -12.96 -6.39 15.95
C ASP A 230 -12.20 -7.28 14.95
N PRO A 231 -12.27 -8.63 15.09
CA PRO A 231 -11.50 -9.57 14.26
C PRO A 231 -11.71 -9.37 12.76
N GLU A 232 -12.91 -9.00 12.33
CA GLU A 232 -13.22 -8.70 10.93
C GLU A 232 -12.39 -7.54 10.37
N HIS A 233 -12.02 -6.55 11.20
CA HIS A 233 -11.17 -5.46 10.76
C HIS A 233 -9.72 -5.88 10.53
N ILE A 234 -9.25 -6.91 11.25
CA ILE A 234 -7.94 -7.52 10.98
C ILE A 234 -7.97 -8.22 9.63
N LEU A 235 -9.00 -9.04 9.35
CA LEU A 235 -9.13 -9.74 8.08
C LEU A 235 -9.32 -8.78 6.91
N LEU A 236 -10.13 -7.71 7.07
CA LEU A 236 -10.26 -6.65 6.09
C LEU A 236 -8.92 -6.00 5.72
N SER A 237 -7.97 -5.94 6.67
CA SER A 237 -6.65 -5.35 6.40
C SER A 237 -5.84 -6.15 5.37
N TYR A 238 -5.99 -7.47 5.30
CA TYR A 238 -5.35 -8.29 4.27
C TYR A 238 -5.85 -7.93 2.88
N ILE A 239 -7.18 -7.73 2.74
CA ILE A 239 -7.81 -7.41 1.46
C ILE A 239 -7.51 -5.95 1.05
N LEU A 240 -7.69 -5.01 1.98
CA LEU A 240 -7.70 -3.58 1.67
C LEU A 240 -6.32 -2.92 1.72
N GLN A 241 -5.39 -3.48 2.48
CA GLN A 241 -4.06 -2.88 2.71
C GLN A 241 -2.90 -3.79 2.31
N GLY A 242 -3.07 -5.12 2.40
CA GLY A 242 -2.01 -6.08 2.08
C GLY A 242 -1.98 -6.44 0.59
N ARG A 243 -3.14 -6.66 -0.02
CA ARG A 243 -3.27 -7.16 -1.39
C ARG A 243 -2.65 -6.23 -2.43
N ASP A 244 -3.07 -5.00 -2.48
CA ASP A 244 -2.70 -4.06 -3.55
C ASP A 244 -1.20 -3.72 -3.59
N PRO A 245 -0.50 -3.49 -2.46
CA PRO A 245 0.94 -3.30 -2.47
C PRO A 245 1.71 -4.54 -2.94
N LEU A 246 1.24 -5.75 -2.61
CA LEU A 246 1.84 -6.98 -3.11
C LEU A 246 1.71 -7.08 -4.62
N ILE A 247 0.51 -6.88 -5.16
CA ILE A 247 0.27 -6.86 -6.61
C ILE A 247 1.15 -5.79 -7.27
N GLY A 248 1.16 -4.58 -6.73
CA GLY A 248 1.97 -3.48 -7.26
C GLY A 248 3.47 -3.80 -7.31
N GLY A 249 4.01 -4.35 -6.22
CA GLY A 249 5.43 -4.69 -6.12
C GLY A 249 5.83 -5.84 -7.05
N LEU A 250 5.09 -6.95 -7.01
CA LEU A 250 5.37 -8.12 -7.84
C LEU A 250 5.18 -7.82 -9.33
N SER A 251 4.11 -7.10 -9.72
CA SER A 251 3.88 -6.70 -11.10
C SER A 251 4.97 -5.77 -11.61
N ALA A 252 5.37 -4.76 -10.83
CA ALA A 252 6.43 -3.84 -11.22
C ALA A 252 7.76 -4.55 -11.46
N TYR A 253 8.10 -5.52 -10.61
CA TYR A 253 9.28 -6.34 -10.81
C TYR A 253 9.19 -7.17 -12.10
N MET A 254 8.09 -7.89 -12.32
CA MET A 254 7.89 -8.70 -13.52
C MET A 254 7.93 -7.85 -14.80
N HIS A 255 7.33 -6.65 -14.78
CA HIS A 255 7.39 -5.74 -15.91
C HIS A 255 8.81 -5.23 -16.20
N SER A 256 9.64 -5.04 -15.17
CA SER A 256 11.05 -4.68 -15.38
C SER A 256 11.84 -5.77 -16.13
N LEU A 257 11.41 -7.02 -16.02
CA LEU A 257 12.06 -8.14 -16.71
C LEU A 257 11.71 -8.21 -18.22
N ILE A 258 10.60 -7.61 -18.65
CA ILE A 258 10.17 -7.66 -20.07
C ILE A 258 11.19 -6.98 -20.98
N SER A 259 11.74 -5.85 -20.56
CA SER A 259 12.72 -5.07 -21.33
C SER A 259 14.12 -5.68 -21.35
N MET A 260 14.40 -6.68 -20.52
CA MET A 260 15.70 -7.33 -20.41
C MET A 260 15.87 -8.43 -21.46
N ASN A 261 17.09 -8.65 -21.94
CA ASN A 261 17.42 -9.85 -22.67
C ASN A 261 17.45 -11.09 -21.74
N GLU A 262 17.61 -12.28 -22.29
CA GLU A 262 17.52 -13.54 -21.54
C GLU A 262 18.58 -13.64 -20.43
N ASP A 263 19.83 -13.29 -20.74
CA ASP A 263 20.92 -13.32 -19.75
C ASP A 263 20.68 -12.35 -18.60
N GLN A 264 20.25 -11.13 -18.90
CA GLN A 264 19.92 -10.11 -17.91
C GLN A 264 18.76 -10.56 -17.01
N ARG A 265 17.72 -11.17 -17.60
CA ARG A 265 16.59 -11.72 -16.84
C ARG A 265 17.03 -12.83 -15.89
N SER A 266 17.80 -13.78 -16.41
CA SER A 266 18.31 -14.92 -15.62
C SER A 266 19.17 -14.44 -14.45
N VAL A 267 20.06 -13.49 -14.67
CA VAL A 267 20.86 -12.87 -13.61
C VAL A 267 19.96 -12.13 -12.60
N SER A 268 19.02 -11.30 -13.07
CA SER A 268 18.10 -10.58 -12.20
C SER A 268 17.28 -11.51 -11.31
N ILE A 269 16.68 -12.56 -11.91
CA ILE A 269 15.84 -13.52 -11.18
C ILE A 269 16.68 -14.34 -10.18
N SER A 270 17.88 -14.76 -10.56
CA SER A 270 18.73 -15.59 -9.68
C SER A 270 19.26 -14.84 -8.47
N SER A 271 19.51 -13.53 -8.59
CA SER A 271 20.15 -12.72 -7.56
C SER A 271 19.18 -11.96 -6.65
N ILE A 272 17.96 -11.67 -7.11
CA ILE A 272 17.02 -10.83 -6.37
C ILE A 272 16.60 -11.46 -5.05
N THR A 273 16.47 -10.65 -4.02
CA THR A 273 15.86 -11.00 -2.74
C THR A 273 14.47 -10.33 -2.61
N ALA A 274 13.60 -10.86 -1.75
CA ALA A 274 12.29 -10.25 -1.50
C ALA A 274 12.41 -8.80 -0.99
N ARG A 275 13.40 -8.51 -0.17
CA ARG A 275 13.66 -7.16 0.34
C ARG A 275 14.12 -6.22 -0.78
N GLU A 276 15.01 -6.67 -1.63
CA GLU A 276 15.50 -5.92 -2.77
C GLU A 276 14.39 -5.67 -3.81
N LEU A 277 13.51 -6.66 -4.04
CA LEU A 277 12.33 -6.49 -4.89
C LEU A 277 11.49 -5.29 -4.41
N PHE A 278 11.11 -5.25 -3.13
CA PHE A 278 10.31 -4.14 -2.61
C PHE A 278 11.09 -2.82 -2.54
N TRP A 279 12.39 -2.85 -2.29
CA TRP A 279 13.23 -1.65 -2.38
C TRP A 279 13.19 -1.05 -3.78
N ARG A 280 13.40 -1.87 -4.81
CA ARG A 280 13.37 -1.42 -6.22
C ARG A 280 11.99 -0.97 -6.67
N THR A 281 10.95 -1.69 -6.31
CA THR A 281 9.59 -1.44 -6.80
C THR A 281 8.84 -0.38 -5.98
N SER A 282 9.08 -0.27 -4.68
CA SER A 282 8.40 0.68 -3.77
C SER A 282 6.91 0.84 -4.10
N PRO A 283 6.06 -0.16 -3.82
CA PRO A 283 4.68 -0.17 -4.32
C PRO A 283 3.82 0.96 -3.74
N VAL A 284 4.15 1.47 -2.56
CA VAL A 284 3.52 2.64 -1.96
C VAL A 284 4.26 3.90 -2.42
N ASN A 285 3.58 4.76 -3.17
CA ASN A 285 4.19 5.94 -3.77
C ASN A 285 4.48 7.04 -2.75
N TYR A 286 3.58 7.25 -1.82
CA TYR A 286 3.74 8.27 -0.78
C TYR A 286 2.94 7.94 0.48
N ILE A 287 3.31 8.55 1.58
CA ILE A 287 2.56 8.55 2.83
C ILE A 287 2.51 9.95 3.42
N GLY A 288 1.45 10.24 4.17
CA GLY A 288 1.23 11.54 4.79
C GLY A 288 1.56 11.55 6.29
N ARG A 289 1.91 12.73 6.80
CA ARG A 289 2.00 13.06 8.23
C ARG A 289 1.50 14.46 8.48
N ILE A 290 1.19 14.76 9.75
CA ILE A 290 0.87 16.12 10.21
C ILE A 290 1.83 16.46 11.35
N ALA A 291 2.41 17.66 11.31
CA ALA A 291 3.27 18.16 12.37
C ALA A 291 2.43 18.57 13.60
N ARG A 292 2.74 18.06 14.79
CA ARG A 292 2.09 18.46 16.05
C ARG A 292 2.61 19.78 16.60
N LYS A 293 3.85 20.08 16.30
CA LYS A 293 4.55 21.31 16.70
C LYS A 293 5.54 21.71 15.61
N GLN A 294 6.09 22.90 15.72
CA GLN A 294 7.16 23.35 14.83
C GLN A 294 8.38 22.42 14.93
N VAL A 295 8.87 21.99 13.78
CA VAL A 295 10.03 21.09 13.63
C VAL A 295 10.86 21.57 12.43
N THR A 296 12.18 21.47 12.50
CA THR A 296 13.05 21.69 11.35
C THR A 296 13.53 20.35 10.80
N VAL A 297 13.32 20.09 9.51
CA VAL A 297 13.75 18.90 8.82
C VAL A 297 14.69 19.30 7.68
N GLY A 298 15.96 18.97 7.78
CA GLY A 298 16.98 19.53 6.90
C GLY A 298 16.99 21.07 6.98
N SER A 299 16.75 21.72 5.84
CA SER A 299 16.62 23.19 5.75
C SER A 299 15.17 23.69 5.79
N VAL A 300 14.19 22.79 5.93
CA VAL A 300 12.76 23.15 5.86
C VAL A 300 12.19 23.33 7.26
N HIS A 301 11.56 24.48 7.49
CA HIS A 301 10.82 24.76 8.71
C HIS A 301 9.36 24.33 8.52
N VAL A 302 8.91 23.33 9.29
CA VAL A 302 7.55 22.80 9.28
C VAL A 302 6.83 23.33 10.50
N GLN A 303 5.70 24.01 10.32
CA GLN A 303 4.91 24.58 11.40
C GLN A 303 3.95 23.55 12.01
N ALA A 304 3.45 23.84 13.20
CA ALA A 304 2.38 23.03 13.80
C ALA A 304 1.13 23.07 12.93
N GLY A 305 0.60 21.89 12.58
CA GLY A 305 -0.56 21.75 11.68
C GLY A 305 -0.20 21.54 10.22
N ASP A 306 1.04 21.82 9.81
CA ASP A 306 1.46 21.59 8.44
C ASP A 306 1.38 20.09 8.06
N HIS A 307 1.04 19.86 6.80
CA HIS A 307 1.02 18.54 6.21
C HIS A 307 2.35 18.20 5.56
N VAL A 308 2.74 16.95 5.71
CA VAL A 308 3.99 16.43 5.14
C VAL A 308 3.67 15.21 4.28
N VAL A 309 4.19 15.20 3.07
CA VAL A 309 4.10 14.09 2.10
C VAL A 309 5.49 13.51 1.86
N LEU A 310 5.65 12.23 2.12
CA LEU A 310 6.91 11.51 1.97
C LEU A 310 6.87 10.65 0.71
N MET A 311 7.73 10.94 -0.26
CA MET A 311 7.82 10.24 -1.54
C MET A 311 8.72 9.00 -1.41
N LEU A 312 8.16 7.87 -0.97
CA LEU A 312 8.93 6.67 -0.62
C LEU A 312 9.77 6.10 -1.79
N PRO A 313 9.26 6.01 -3.02
CA PRO A 313 10.06 5.54 -4.14
C PRO A 313 11.30 6.39 -4.38
N TRP A 314 11.19 7.71 -4.27
CA TRP A 314 12.31 8.62 -4.45
C TRP A 314 13.31 8.49 -3.31
N ALA A 315 12.83 8.41 -2.07
CA ALA A 315 13.67 8.17 -0.92
C ALA A 315 14.43 6.84 -1.00
N ASN A 316 13.82 5.79 -1.56
CA ASN A 316 14.47 4.48 -1.77
C ASN A 316 15.54 4.49 -2.87
N HIS A 317 15.54 5.49 -3.76
CA HIS A 317 16.56 5.64 -4.79
C HIS A 317 17.58 6.74 -4.50
N ASP A 318 17.50 7.36 -3.33
CA ASP A 318 18.56 8.22 -2.82
C ASP A 318 19.86 7.40 -2.64
N THR A 319 21.00 8.05 -2.81
CA THR A 319 22.32 7.41 -2.69
C THR A 319 22.59 6.81 -1.30
N ALA A 320 21.89 7.29 -0.26
CA ALA A 320 21.94 6.77 1.10
C ALA A 320 21.06 5.53 1.34
N ALA A 321 20.20 5.17 0.39
CA ALA A 321 19.26 4.06 0.54
C ALA A 321 19.87 2.74 0.06
N THR A 322 19.60 1.68 0.82
CA THR A 322 19.95 0.29 0.48
C THR A 322 18.72 -0.61 0.70
N PRO A 323 18.74 -1.85 0.21
CA PRO A 323 17.66 -2.79 0.51
C PRO A 323 17.40 -2.97 2.01
N GLU A 324 18.43 -2.88 2.86
CA GLU A 324 18.35 -3.10 4.30
C GLU A 324 17.68 -1.93 5.04
N ASN A 325 17.90 -0.70 4.60
CA ASN A 325 17.30 0.51 5.17
C ASN A 325 16.14 1.06 4.35
N SER A 326 15.62 0.27 3.42
CA SER A 326 14.52 0.64 2.51
C SER A 326 13.28 1.13 3.25
N LEU A 327 12.68 2.19 2.73
CA LEU A 327 11.41 2.74 3.18
C LEU A 327 10.18 2.11 2.50
N ALA A 328 10.34 1.04 1.72
CA ALA A 328 9.22 0.35 1.07
C ALA A 328 8.15 -0.15 2.08
N PHE A 329 8.59 -0.41 3.31
CA PHE A 329 7.72 -0.79 4.44
C PHE A 329 7.58 0.34 5.49
N GLY A 330 7.99 1.55 5.16
CA GLY A 330 8.07 2.65 6.12
C GLY A 330 9.21 2.52 7.11
N ALA A 331 9.19 3.33 8.17
CA ALA A 331 10.15 3.30 9.28
C ALA A 331 9.50 3.77 10.58
N GLY A 332 10.23 3.61 11.71
CA GLY A 332 9.78 4.08 13.02
C GLY A 332 8.59 3.29 13.58
N PRO A 333 7.76 3.92 14.44
CA PRO A 333 6.66 3.24 15.10
C PRO A 333 5.64 2.61 14.13
N HIS A 334 5.44 3.23 12.98
CA HIS A 334 4.49 2.80 11.95
C HIS A 334 5.12 1.97 10.82
N ILE A 335 6.27 1.33 11.05
CA ILE A 335 6.79 0.34 10.09
C ILE A 335 5.73 -0.73 9.81
N CYS A 336 5.60 -1.20 8.58
CA CYS A 336 4.55 -2.13 8.17
C CYS A 336 4.44 -3.34 9.12
N ALA A 337 3.26 -3.57 9.67
CA ALA A 337 3.01 -4.70 10.57
C ALA A 337 3.06 -6.04 9.82
N GLY A 338 2.68 -6.06 8.54
CA GLY A 338 2.69 -7.22 7.67
C GLY A 338 4.02 -7.45 6.91
N GLN A 339 5.10 -6.72 7.25
CA GLN A 339 6.37 -6.81 6.51
C GLN A 339 6.91 -8.24 6.39
N ALA A 340 6.92 -8.99 7.49
CA ALA A 340 7.44 -10.35 7.50
C ALA A 340 6.63 -11.29 6.59
N LEU A 341 5.30 -11.17 6.63
CA LEU A 341 4.39 -11.91 5.76
C LEU A 341 4.60 -11.53 4.28
N ALA A 342 4.67 -10.24 3.97
CA ALA A 342 4.89 -9.76 2.60
C ALA A 342 6.23 -10.27 2.03
N LEU A 343 7.30 -10.27 2.86
CA LEU A 343 8.61 -10.80 2.46
C LEU A 343 8.57 -12.31 2.25
N ALA A 344 7.81 -13.06 3.05
CA ALA A 344 7.64 -14.51 2.85
C ALA A 344 6.88 -14.82 1.54
N ILE A 345 5.79 -14.08 1.27
CA ILE A 345 5.01 -14.21 0.03
C ILE A 345 5.88 -13.90 -1.21
N ALA A 346 6.63 -12.80 -1.17
CA ALA A 346 7.53 -12.43 -2.26
C ALA A 346 8.73 -13.37 -2.39
N GLY A 347 9.23 -13.91 -1.27
CA GLY A 347 10.29 -14.93 -1.27
C GLY A 347 9.86 -16.20 -2.02
N ALA A 348 8.69 -16.74 -1.69
CA ALA A 348 8.15 -17.91 -2.39
C ALA A 348 7.87 -17.63 -3.87
N TRP A 349 7.41 -16.43 -4.22
CA TRP A 349 7.28 -15.96 -5.60
C TRP A 349 8.62 -16.01 -6.35
N ILE A 350 9.68 -15.43 -5.76
CA ILE A 350 11.02 -15.40 -6.34
C ILE A 350 11.59 -16.81 -6.52
N ASP A 351 11.44 -17.65 -5.51
CA ASP A 351 11.93 -19.03 -5.57
C ASP A 351 11.19 -19.83 -6.64
N GLY A 352 9.89 -19.62 -6.79
CA GLY A 352 9.12 -20.17 -7.90
C GLY A 352 9.59 -19.67 -9.26
N LEU A 353 9.87 -18.37 -9.40
CA LEU A 353 10.43 -17.82 -10.64
C LEU A 353 11.81 -18.40 -10.97
N LYS A 354 12.70 -18.57 -10.01
CA LYS A 354 14.01 -19.21 -10.23
C LYS A 354 13.91 -20.57 -10.88
N ILE A 355 12.86 -21.34 -10.52
CA ILE A 355 12.64 -22.70 -11.05
C ILE A 355 11.95 -22.66 -12.43
N HIS A 356 10.99 -21.75 -12.62
CA HIS A 356 10.02 -21.86 -13.72
C HIS A 356 10.13 -20.76 -14.80
N HIS A 357 10.94 -19.70 -14.62
CA HIS A 357 10.95 -18.52 -15.50
C HIS A 357 11.27 -18.83 -16.96
N THR A 358 12.00 -19.91 -17.25
CA THR A 358 12.33 -20.34 -18.63
C THR A 358 11.09 -20.77 -19.42
N GLY A 359 9.99 -21.13 -18.75
CA GLY A 359 8.71 -21.43 -19.39
C GLY A 359 7.93 -20.19 -19.84
N ILE A 360 8.36 -18.98 -19.49
CA ILE A 360 7.66 -17.74 -19.85
C ILE A 360 8.01 -17.34 -21.28
N ARG A 361 6.99 -17.22 -22.13
CA ARG A 361 7.10 -16.66 -23.49
C ARG A 361 7.06 -15.13 -23.45
N TRP A 362 8.16 -14.50 -23.04
CA TRP A 362 8.25 -13.06 -22.75
C TRP A 362 7.76 -12.16 -23.86
N GLN A 363 8.00 -12.54 -25.12
CA GLN A 363 7.57 -11.81 -26.33
C GLN A 363 6.05 -11.87 -26.58
N GLU A 364 5.34 -12.80 -25.95
CA GLU A 364 3.88 -12.97 -26.09
C GLU A 364 3.12 -12.28 -24.95
N ILE A 365 3.83 -11.65 -24.00
CA ILE A 365 3.18 -10.99 -22.88
C ILE A 365 2.49 -9.72 -23.35
N ARG A 366 1.20 -9.63 -23.04
CA ARG A 366 0.45 -8.41 -23.32
C ARG A 366 0.88 -7.31 -22.35
N PRO A 367 1.21 -6.09 -22.86
CA PRO A 367 1.57 -4.99 -21.98
C PRO A 367 0.39 -4.58 -21.09
N ASP A 368 0.68 -4.40 -19.81
CA ASP A 368 -0.23 -3.80 -18.84
C ASP A 368 0.12 -2.34 -18.67
N ARG A 369 -0.85 -1.50 -18.31
CA ARG A 369 -0.59 -0.09 -17.98
C ARG A 369 -0.49 0.10 -16.47
N PRO A 370 0.48 0.89 -15.99
CA PRO A 370 0.53 1.24 -14.57
C PRO A 370 -0.74 2.00 -14.18
N ALA A 371 -1.35 1.64 -13.06
CA ALA A 371 -2.44 2.39 -12.51
C ALA A 371 -1.92 3.68 -11.86
N ALA A 372 -2.60 4.79 -12.12
CA ALA A 372 -2.38 6.04 -11.40
C ALA A 372 -3.03 5.91 -10.01
N ALA A 373 -2.30 5.48 -9.01
CA ALA A 373 -2.80 5.37 -7.64
C ALA A 373 -1.67 5.53 -6.62
N VAL A 374 -2.04 5.62 -5.35
CA VAL A 374 -1.12 5.60 -4.20
C VAL A 374 -0.25 4.32 -4.22
N PHE A 375 -0.81 3.23 -4.75
CA PHE A 375 -0.10 1.99 -5.03
C PHE A 375 0.19 1.87 -6.52
N ARG A 376 1.37 1.37 -6.88
CA ARG A 376 1.69 1.00 -8.25
C ARG A 376 0.93 -0.26 -8.62
N GLN A 377 -0.18 -0.07 -9.27
CA GLN A 377 -0.93 -1.15 -9.90
C GLN A 377 -0.85 -1.02 -11.41
N TYR A 378 -0.69 -2.14 -12.07
CA TYR A 378 -0.83 -2.25 -13.51
C TYR A 378 -2.26 -2.68 -13.83
N ARG A 379 -2.93 -1.97 -14.72
CA ARG A 379 -4.29 -2.30 -15.16
C ARG A 379 -4.28 -2.92 -16.54
N ARG A 380 -5.25 -3.79 -16.81
CA ARG A 380 -5.50 -4.27 -18.17
C ARG A 380 -5.69 -3.07 -19.11
N VAL A 381 -5.04 -3.14 -20.28
CA VAL A 381 -5.24 -2.22 -21.40
C VAL A 381 -6.53 -2.59 -22.11
#